data_3077d72c24298f65aa547fb416eaff31
#
_entry.id   3077d72c24298f65aa547fb416eaff31
#
_cell.length_a   1.000
_cell.length_b   1.000
_cell.length_c   1.000
_cell.angle_alpha   90.00
_cell.angle_beta   90.00
_cell.angle_gamma   90.00
#
_symmetry.space_group_name_H-M   'P 1'
#
loop_
_entity.id
_entity.type
_entity.pdbx_description
1 polymer ?
#
loop_
_entity_poly.entity_id
_entity_poly.type
_entity_poly.pdbx_seq_one_letter_code
_entity_poly.pdbx_strand_id
1 'polypeptide(L)'
;MYKCSLFCSFYKGSKFIEGYLENVYEQSIFKDIEFIFLDCNSPENEGSDYLEKVKEPNIKYHRLDHDPGLYAAWNIAVDLCSAPIIGNWNIDDRKNKDGVEILLRQFDKNPLIDVVYGFTYISRTANEKYIDNNFSEIYPYLPHTLENLFKNNSPHCMPLWKRDLHEKFGYFDESYKTAADGDFWLRCATGGAIIRLVNHPVGLYYENPRGRSTNPETLSEMVREVQSMRKKYLEYL
;
A
#
# COMPACT_ATOMS: atom_id res chain seq x y z
N MET A 1 20.99 8.37 -0.70
CA MET A 1 19.60 8.57 -1.24
C MET A 1 18.92 7.20 -1.23
N TYR A 2 17.71 7.10 -0.71
CA TYR A 2 16.98 5.84 -0.67
C TYR A 2 16.48 5.45 -2.06
N LYS A 3 16.39 4.14 -2.35
CA LYS A 3 15.84 3.62 -3.61
C LYS A 3 14.32 3.75 -3.64
N CYS A 4 13.66 3.53 -2.49
CA CYS A 4 12.23 3.78 -2.35
C CYS A 4 11.87 4.24 -0.93
N SER A 5 10.70 4.86 -0.79
CA SER A 5 10.06 5.13 0.49
C SER A 5 8.80 4.28 0.61
N LEU A 6 8.68 3.56 1.72
CA LEU A 6 7.46 2.82 2.05
C LEU A 6 6.78 3.50 3.24
N PHE A 7 5.50 3.80 3.10
CA PHE A 7 4.73 4.41 4.17
C PHE A 7 3.69 3.48 4.76
N CYS A 8 3.49 3.60 6.06
CA CYS A 8 2.47 2.94 6.84
C CYS A 8 1.73 3.99 7.66
N SER A 9 0.46 4.25 7.35
CA SER A 9 -0.41 5.01 8.24
C SER A 9 -1.15 4.04 9.16
N PHE A 10 -1.28 4.41 10.44
CA PHE A 10 -1.96 3.53 11.40
C PHE A 10 -2.76 4.30 12.45
N TYR A 11 -3.82 3.64 12.91
CA TYR A 11 -4.69 4.05 14.00
C TYR A 11 -5.18 2.78 14.71
N LYS A 12 -4.91 2.61 16.02
CA LYS A 12 -5.15 1.40 16.80
C LYS A 12 -4.43 0.18 16.22
N GLY A 13 -3.11 0.34 16.04
CA GLY A 13 -2.24 -0.65 15.42
C GLY A 13 -1.46 -1.55 16.39
N SER A 14 -1.63 -1.42 17.72
CA SER A 14 -0.83 -2.13 18.74
C SER A 14 -0.75 -3.64 18.51
N LYS A 15 -1.82 -4.22 18.00
CA LYS A 15 -1.88 -5.66 17.72
C LYS A 15 -0.89 -6.09 16.63
N PHE A 16 -0.51 -5.19 15.72
CA PHE A 16 0.23 -5.53 14.50
C PHE A 16 1.66 -4.99 14.48
N ILE A 17 1.94 -3.90 15.25
CA ILE A 17 3.16 -3.10 15.13
C ILE A 17 4.44 -3.91 15.33
N GLU A 18 4.47 -4.83 16.31
CA GLU A 18 5.64 -5.63 16.61
C GLU A 18 6.02 -6.54 15.44
N GLY A 19 5.08 -7.37 14.96
CA GLY A 19 5.32 -8.25 13.82
C GLY A 19 5.51 -7.49 12.50
N TYR A 20 4.97 -6.27 12.39
CA TYR A 20 5.24 -5.40 11.25
C TYR A 20 6.69 -4.91 11.26
N LEU A 21 7.20 -4.44 12.40
CA LEU A 21 8.59 -4.00 12.56
C LEU A 21 9.57 -5.16 12.34
N GLU A 22 9.30 -6.35 12.86
CA GLU A 22 10.10 -7.54 12.55
C GLU A 22 10.22 -7.72 11.02
N ASN A 23 9.11 -7.66 10.30
CA ASN A 23 9.09 -7.84 8.85
C ASN A 23 9.75 -6.67 8.08
N VAL A 24 9.73 -5.45 8.62
CA VAL A 24 10.51 -4.31 8.11
C VAL A 24 12.01 -4.61 8.17
N TYR A 25 12.50 -5.10 9.31
CA TYR A 25 13.92 -5.43 9.47
C TYR A 25 14.38 -6.64 8.62
N GLU A 26 13.46 -7.53 8.26
CA GLU A 26 13.74 -8.69 7.41
C GLU A 26 13.93 -8.36 5.93
N GLN A 27 13.60 -7.14 5.48
CA GLN A 27 13.70 -6.79 4.07
C GLN A 27 15.13 -6.87 3.56
N SER A 28 15.37 -7.57 2.43
CA SER A 28 16.70 -7.84 1.86
C SER A 28 17.51 -6.57 1.59
N ILE A 29 16.81 -5.48 1.25
CA ILE A 29 17.41 -4.17 0.97
C ILE A 29 17.03 -3.12 2.03
N PHE A 30 16.84 -3.55 3.29
CA PHE A 30 16.39 -2.70 4.41
C PHE A 30 17.07 -1.32 4.46
N LYS A 31 18.40 -1.27 4.28
CA LYS A 31 19.18 -0.02 4.35
C LYS A 31 18.92 0.93 3.16
N ASP A 32 18.40 0.42 2.05
CA ASP A 32 18.12 1.19 0.85
C ASP A 32 16.67 1.73 0.83
N ILE A 33 15.83 1.33 1.80
CA ILE A 33 14.43 1.73 1.92
C ILE A 33 14.30 2.78 3.02
N GLU A 34 13.57 3.85 2.75
CA GLU A 34 13.04 4.77 3.75
C GLU A 34 11.68 4.27 4.22
N PHE A 35 11.48 4.13 5.51
CA PHE A 35 10.21 3.74 6.12
C PHE A 35 9.59 4.93 6.84
N ILE A 36 8.40 5.33 6.42
CA ILE A 36 7.61 6.42 7.00
C ILE A 36 6.46 5.80 7.81
N PHE A 37 6.49 5.95 9.11
CA PHE A 37 5.41 5.55 10.00
C PHE A 37 4.60 6.80 10.36
N LEU A 38 3.34 6.83 9.94
CA LEU A 38 2.41 7.92 10.21
C LEU A 38 1.35 7.48 11.21
N ASP A 39 1.51 7.89 12.44
CA ASP A 39 0.56 7.69 13.52
C ASP A 39 -0.57 8.72 13.39
N CYS A 40 -1.77 8.26 13.07
CA CYS A 40 -2.96 9.10 12.93
C CYS A 40 -3.60 9.43 14.29
N ASN A 41 -2.79 9.87 15.25
CA ASN A 41 -3.22 10.17 16.63
C ASN A 41 -3.87 8.96 17.31
N SER A 42 -3.24 7.80 17.19
CA SER A 42 -3.75 6.59 17.82
C SER A 42 -3.89 6.77 19.32
N PRO A 43 -5.02 6.32 19.94
CA PRO A 43 -5.19 6.33 21.39
C PRO A 43 -4.39 5.24 22.10
N GLU A 44 -3.76 4.33 21.35
CA GLU A 44 -2.88 3.28 21.86
C GLU A 44 -1.43 3.79 21.91
N ASN A 45 -0.53 3.04 22.54
CA ASN A 45 0.84 3.48 22.78
C ASN A 45 1.86 2.90 21.80
N GLU A 46 1.42 2.37 20.64
CA GLU A 46 2.31 1.72 19.67
C GLU A 46 3.43 2.63 19.17
N GLY A 47 3.17 3.93 19.02
CA GLY A 47 4.19 4.90 18.63
C GLY A 47 5.30 5.01 19.68
N SER A 48 4.93 5.32 20.94
CA SER A 48 5.87 5.49 22.05
C SER A 48 6.55 4.18 22.47
N ASP A 49 5.84 3.06 22.40
CA ASP A 49 6.38 1.79 22.85
C ASP A 49 7.39 1.19 21.87
N TYR A 50 7.19 1.38 20.58
CA TYR A 50 7.97 0.74 19.52
C TYR A 50 8.75 1.73 18.65
N LEU A 51 8.14 2.80 18.16
CA LEU A 51 8.70 3.63 17.09
C LEU A 51 9.61 4.75 17.58
N GLU A 52 9.28 5.45 18.68
CA GLU A 52 10.10 6.51 19.24
C GLU A 52 11.48 6.02 19.71
N LYS A 53 11.59 4.73 20.02
CA LYS A 53 12.83 4.09 20.48
C LYS A 53 13.73 3.61 19.34
N VAL A 54 13.23 3.60 18.10
CA VAL A 54 13.99 3.16 16.92
C VAL A 54 15.08 4.20 16.60
N LYS A 55 16.31 3.72 16.40
CA LYS A 55 17.47 4.57 16.09
C LYS A 55 17.92 4.45 14.63
N GLU A 56 17.26 3.62 13.84
CA GLU A 56 17.60 3.41 12.44
C GLU A 56 17.30 4.67 11.62
N PRO A 57 18.28 5.27 10.92
CA PRO A 57 18.12 6.57 10.26
C PRO A 57 17.14 6.52 9.08
N ASN A 58 16.86 5.33 8.57
CA ASN A 58 15.92 5.09 7.50
C ASN A 58 14.48 4.79 7.97
N ILE A 59 14.25 4.74 9.30
CA ILE A 59 12.92 4.65 9.90
C ILE A 59 12.56 6.02 10.45
N LYS A 60 11.45 6.57 10.01
CA LYS A 60 10.94 7.88 10.41
C LYS A 60 9.54 7.74 10.98
N TYR A 61 9.35 8.23 12.19
CA TYR A 61 8.07 8.24 12.88
C TYR A 61 7.52 9.67 12.93
N HIS A 62 6.28 9.81 12.52
CA HIS A 62 5.52 11.06 12.58
C HIS A 62 4.18 10.80 13.25
N ARG A 63 3.83 11.61 14.24
CA ARG A 63 2.53 11.57 14.90
C ARG A 63 1.72 12.81 14.52
N LEU A 64 0.49 12.60 14.08
CA LEU A 64 -0.46 13.67 13.81
C LEU A 64 -1.18 14.07 15.11
N ASP A 65 -1.78 15.25 15.13
CA ASP A 65 -2.57 15.78 16.23
C ASP A 65 -4.05 15.30 16.20
N HIS A 66 -4.48 14.72 15.09
CA HIS A 66 -5.81 14.13 14.89
C HIS A 66 -5.76 13.05 13.81
N ASP A 67 -6.81 12.20 13.72
CA ASP A 67 -6.98 11.26 12.62
C ASP A 67 -7.64 11.96 11.41
N PRO A 68 -6.91 12.17 10.31
CA PRO A 68 -7.47 12.84 9.13
C PRO A 68 -8.29 11.89 8.23
N GLY A 69 -8.31 10.59 8.56
CA GLY A 69 -8.80 9.51 7.69
C GLY A 69 -7.74 8.93 6.76
N LEU A 70 -8.06 7.76 6.18
CA LEU A 70 -7.08 6.91 5.49
C LEU A 70 -6.34 7.64 4.37
N TYR A 71 -7.07 8.22 3.42
CA TYR A 71 -6.46 8.77 2.21
C TYR A 71 -5.82 10.15 2.42
N ALA A 72 -6.35 10.95 3.34
CA ALA A 72 -5.66 12.15 3.79
C ALA A 72 -4.33 11.83 4.50
N ALA A 73 -4.31 10.78 5.32
CA ALA A 73 -3.07 10.27 5.92
C ALA A 73 -2.09 9.76 4.85
N TRP A 74 -2.57 9.08 3.81
CA TRP A 74 -1.71 8.64 2.71
C TRP A 74 -1.14 9.82 1.91
N ASN A 75 -1.93 10.87 1.67
CA ASN A 75 -1.46 12.08 1.01
C ASN A 75 -0.34 12.76 1.82
N ILE A 76 -0.52 12.90 3.14
CA ILE A 76 0.53 13.41 4.03
C ILE A 76 1.79 12.50 3.96
N ALA A 77 1.62 11.18 3.96
CA ALA A 77 2.74 10.26 3.89
C ALA A 77 3.49 10.32 2.54
N VAL A 78 2.79 10.54 1.43
CA VAL A 78 3.39 10.78 0.10
C VAL A 78 4.30 12.01 0.13
N ASP A 79 3.87 13.10 0.79
CA ASP A 79 4.68 14.33 0.92
C ASP A 79 5.91 14.13 1.81
N LEU A 80 5.83 13.25 2.80
CA LEU A 80 6.95 12.90 3.67
C LEU A 80 7.99 11.99 3.01
N CYS A 81 7.62 11.27 1.93
CA CYS A 81 8.52 10.39 1.20
C CYS A 81 9.63 11.17 0.48
N SER A 82 10.90 10.77 0.65
CA SER A 82 12.02 11.43 0.00
C SER A 82 12.52 10.74 -1.27
N ALA A 83 12.17 9.46 -1.46
CA ALA A 83 12.61 8.68 -2.61
C ALA A 83 11.74 8.92 -3.86
N PRO A 84 12.28 8.66 -5.07
CA PRO A 84 11.54 8.81 -6.33
C PRO A 84 10.49 7.71 -6.54
N ILE A 85 10.67 6.54 -5.95
CA ILE A 85 9.73 5.43 -5.96
C ILE A 85 9.12 5.31 -4.55
N ILE A 86 7.82 5.18 -4.48
CA ILE A 86 7.11 5.07 -3.22
C ILE A 86 6.16 3.87 -3.22
N GLY A 87 5.67 3.49 -2.04
CA GLY A 87 4.67 2.44 -1.87
C GLY A 87 3.99 2.52 -0.52
N ASN A 88 2.74 2.09 -0.46
CA ASN A 88 2.08 1.86 0.82
C ASN A 88 2.37 0.44 1.33
N TRP A 89 2.35 0.30 2.64
CA TRP A 89 2.44 -0.98 3.31
C TRP A 89 1.59 -0.94 4.58
N ASN A 90 0.42 -1.55 4.52
CA ASN A 90 -0.51 -1.53 5.64
C ASN A 90 0.05 -2.30 6.83
N ILE A 91 -0.25 -1.84 8.05
CA ILE A 91 0.31 -2.37 9.28
C ILE A 91 -0.04 -3.84 9.55
N ASP A 92 -1.14 -4.32 9.01
CA ASP A 92 -1.63 -5.69 9.16
C ASP A 92 -1.15 -6.66 8.07
N ASP A 93 -0.51 -6.17 7.01
CA ASP A 93 0.06 -6.97 5.94
C ASP A 93 1.53 -7.36 6.21
N ARG A 94 2.01 -8.40 5.54
CA ARG A 94 3.43 -8.84 5.62
C ARG A 94 4.03 -8.95 4.22
N LYS A 95 5.21 -8.36 4.02
CA LYS A 95 5.93 -8.47 2.75
C LYS A 95 6.84 -9.69 2.74
N ASN A 96 6.98 -10.29 1.56
CA ASN A 96 8.09 -11.19 1.27
C ASN A 96 9.40 -10.41 1.42
N LYS A 97 10.41 -11.00 2.08
CA LYS A 97 11.70 -10.34 2.33
C LYS A 97 12.37 -9.76 1.07
N ASP A 98 12.17 -10.39 -0.08
CA ASP A 98 12.74 -9.95 -1.36
C ASP A 98 11.71 -9.19 -2.24
N GLY A 99 10.46 -9.04 -1.77
CA GLY A 99 9.34 -8.53 -2.56
C GLY A 99 9.57 -7.10 -3.06
N VAL A 100 10.05 -6.21 -2.19
CA VAL A 100 10.35 -4.82 -2.54
C VAL A 100 11.47 -4.74 -3.57
N GLU A 101 12.55 -5.49 -3.37
CA GLU A 101 13.70 -5.53 -4.29
C GLU A 101 13.29 -6.05 -5.68
N ILE A 102 12.45 -7.08 -5.74
CA ILE A 102 11.94 -7.64 -6.99
C ILE A 102 11.13 -6.60 -7.77
N LEU A 103 10.27 -5.84 -7.09
CA LEU A 103 9.50 -4.77 -7.71
C LEU A 103 10.40 -3.62 -8.18
N LEU A 104 11.35 -3.17 -7.37
CA LEU A 104 12.28 -2.10 -7.73
C LEU A 104 13.10 -2.41 -8.98
N ARG A 105 13.59 -3.65 -9.10
CA ARG A 105 14.32 -4.10 -10.29
C ARG A 105 13.54 -3.94 -11.61
N GLN A 106 12.21 -3.81 -11.56
CA GLN A 106 11.42 -3.59 -12.78
C GLN A 106 11.58 -2.16 -13.30
N PHE A 107 11.68 -1.17 -12.43
CA PHE A 107 11.96 0.21 -12.82
C PHE A 107 13.37 0.34 -13.42
N ASP A 108 14.36 -0.37 -12.85
CA ASP A 108 15.73 -0.41 -13.39
C ASP A 108 15.76 -1.03 -14.80
N LYS A 109 15.01 -2.13 -15.01
CA LYS A 109 14.93 -2.82 -16.32
C LYS A 109 14.20 -2.03 -17.38
N ASN A 110 13.20 -1.26 -17.00
CA ASN A 110 12.40 -0.43 -17.89
C ASN A 110 11.97 0.87 -17.20
N PRO A 111 12.71 1.97 -17.37
CA PRO A 111 12.41 3.26 -16.78
C PRO A 111 11.06 3.88 -17.20
N LEU A 112 10.43 3.37 -18.26
CA LEU A 112 9.11 3.83 -18.70
C LEU A 112 7.97 3.31 -17.82
N ILE A 113 8.20 2.27 -17.00
CA ILE A 113 7.20 1.76 -16.08
C ILE A 113 6.95 2.81 -14.97
N ASP A 114 5.67 3.05 -14.67
CA ASP A 114 5.24 4.03 -13.68
C ASP A 114 4.72 3.37 -12.39
N VAL A 115 4.07 2.21 -12.51
CA VAL A 115 3.54 1.44 -11.38
C VAL A 115 3.89 -0.03 -11.55
N VAL A 116 4.37 -0.67 -10.47
CA VAL A 116 4.66 -2.11 -10.45
C VAL A 116 3.97 -2.74 -9.26
N TYR A 117 3.36 -3.89 -9.46
CA TYR A 117 2.81 -4.72 -8.39
C TYR A 117 3.07 -6.20 -8.65
N GLY A 118 3.08 -7.00 -7.61
CA GLY A 118 3.14 -8.45 -7.69
C GLY A 118 1.85 -9.05 -7.12
N PHE A 119 1.73 -10.36 -7.10
CA PHE A 119 0.62 -10.97 -6.42
C PHE A 119 0.91 -11.18 -4.93
N THR A 120 -0.15 -11.30 -4.13
CA THR A 120 -0.09 -11.60 -2.70
C THR A 120 -0.83 -12.89 -2.41
N TYR A 121 -0.32 -13.65 -1.45
CA TYR A 121 -1.10 -14.71 -0.84
C TYR A 121 -2.06 -14.13 0.20
N ILE A 122 -3.17 -14.81 0.42
CA ILE A 122 -4.15 -14.43 1.43
C ILE A 122 -3.77 -15.09 2.76
N SER A 123 -3.76 -14.32 3.83
CA SER A 123 -3.71 -14.79 5.20
C SER A 123 -5.04 -14.50 5.92
N ARG A 124 -5.51 -15.43 6.73
CA ARG A 124 -6.64 -15.22 7.67
C ARG A 124 -6.20 -15.27 9.13
N THR A 125 -4.90 -15.37 9.35
CA THR A 125 -4.27 -15.36 10.67
C THR A 125 -3.57 -14.02 10.90
N ALA A 126 -4.01 -13.29 11.90
CA ALA A 126 -3.36 -12.03 12.26
C ALA A 126 -1.89 -12.25 12.64
N ASN A 127 -1.01 -11.39 12.15
CA ASN A 127 0.45 -11.47 12.36
C ASN A 127 1.12 -12.75 11.82
N GLU A 128 0.47 -13.48 10.90
CA GLU A 128 1.12 -14.60 10.22
C GLU A 128 2.40 -14.12 9.53
N LYS A 129 3.53 -14.79 9.79
CA LYS A 129 4.78 -14.49 9.08
C LYS A 129 4.71 -15.04 7.66
N TYR A 130 5.36 -14.35 6.72
CA TYR A 130 5.35 -14.79 5.31
C TYR A 130 5.79 -16.25 5.16
N ILE A 131 6.84 -16.66 5.88
CA ILE A 131 7.40 -18.01 5.80
C ILE A 131 6.48 -19.11 6.37
N ASP A 132 5.54 -18.74 7.25
CA ASP A 132 4.65 -19.69 7.92
C ASP A 132 3.35 -19.94 7.14
N ASN A 133 3.09 -19.13 6.08
CA ASN A 133 1.90 -19.29 5.26
C ASN A 133 1.98 -20.54 4.39
N ASN A 134 0.86 -21.20 4.21
CA ASN A 134 0.76 -22.41 3.37
C ASN A 134 0.72 -22.13 1.87
N PHE A 135 0.64 -20.85 1.46
CA PHE A 135 0.60 -20.38 0.07
C PHE A 135 -0.52 -20.98 -0.78
N SER A 136 -1.64 -21.35 -0.16
CA SER A 136 -2.76 -22.03 -0.83
C SER A 136 -3.71 -21.11 -1.57
N GLU A 137 -3.82 -19.85 -1.14
CA GLU A 137 -4.72 -18.87 -1.72
C GLU A 137 -3.98 -17.63 -2.20
N ILE A 138 -4.26 -17.23 -3.43
CA ILE A 138 -3.72 -16.03 -4.06
C ILE A 138 -4.86 -15.03 -4.23
N TYR A 139 -4.62 -13.76 -3.90
CA TYR A 139 -5.55 -12.69 -4.25
C TYR A 139 -5.73 -12.65 -5.78
N PRO A 140 -6.97 -12.55 -6.29
CA PRO A 140 -7.28 -12.74 -7.71
C PRO A 140 -6.84 -11.53 -8.56
N TYR A 141 -5.55 -11.43 -8.83
CA TYR A 141 -5.02 -10.43 -9.75
C TYR A 141 -5.36 -10.77 -11.19
N LEU A 142 -5.72 -9.74 -11.95
CA LEU A 142 -5.92 -9.83 -13.39
C LEU A 142 -4.71 -9.21 -14.12
N PRO A 143 -4.38 -9.67 -15.34
CA PRO A 143 -3.41 -8.97 -16.19
C PRO A 143 -3.79 -7.50 -16.34
N HIS A 144 -2.80 -6.61 -16.32
CA HIS A 144 -3.09 -5.19 -16.40
C HIS A 144 -3.62 -4.81 -17.79
N THR A 145 -4.90 -4.51 -17.83
CA THR A 145 -5.58 -3.80 -18.90
C THR A 145 -6.52 -2.78 -18.25
N LEU A 146 -6.90 -1.74 -18.96
CA LEU A 146 -7.86 -0.77 -18.43
C LEU A 146 -9.17 -1.46 -18.02
N GLU A 147 -9.68 -2.38 -18.85
CA GLU A 147 -10.88 -3.16 -18.57
C GLU A 147 -10.76 -3.99 -17.27
N ASN A 148 -9.62 -4.65 -17.04
CA ASN A 148 -9.38 -5.44 -15.84
C ASN A 148 -9.23 -4.55 -14.60
N LEU A 149 -8.55 -3.41 -14.72
CA LEU A 149 -8.43 -2.42 -13.64
C LEU A 149 -9.79 -1.86 -13.24
N PHE A 150 -10.68 -1.72 -14.21
CA PHE A 150 -12.06 -1.31 -13.99
C PHE A 150 -12.88 -2.36 -13.22
N LYS A 151 -12.60 -3.65 -13.42
CA LYS A 151 -13.28 -4.76 -12.75
C LYS A 151 -12.73 -5.05 -11.36
N ASN A 152 -11.43 -4.89 -11.19
CA ASN A 152 -10.70 -5.24 -9.98
C ASN A 152 -9.62 -4.21 -9.67
N ASN A 153 -9.49 -3.83 -8.40
CA ASN A 153 -8.41 -2.96 -7.93
C ASN A 153 -7.07 -3.75 -7.92
N SER A 154 -6.46 -3.85 -9.10
CA SER A 154 -5.12 -4.40 -9.26
C SER A 154 -4.20 -3.24 -9.58
N PRO A 155 -3.54 -2.63 -8.68
CA PRO A 155 -2.39 -3.07 -7.85
C PRO A 155 -2.66 -3.50 -6.42
N HIS A 156 -3.84 -3.30 -5.89
CA HIS A 156 -4.21 -3.73 -4.55
C HIS A 156 -3.29 -3.18 -3.43
N CYS A 157 -2.81 -4.03 -2.50
CA CYS A 157 -2.26 -3.57 -1.22
C CYS A 157 -0.75 -3.33 -1.19
N MET A 158 0.03 -3.72 -2.19
CA MET A 158 1.50 -3.65 -2.11
C MET A 158 2.21 -3.17 -3.39
N PRO A 159 1.67 -2.20 -4.13
CA PRO A 159 2.35 -1.65 -5.28
C PRO A 159 3.55 -0.78 -4.89
N LEU A 160 4.45 -0.60 -5.87
CA LEU A 160 5.40 0.51 -5.91
C LEU A 160 5.09 1.37 -7.12
N TRP A 161 5.23 2.69 -6.97
CA TRP A 161 4.99 3.63 -8.05
C TRP A 161 5.92 4.84 -7.99
N LYS A 162 6.08 5.52 -9.11
CA LYS A 162 6.82 6.78 -9.17
C LYS A 162 6.07 7.86 -8.41
N ARG A 163 6.76 8.57 -7.52
CA ARG A 163 6.15 9.65 -6.71
C ARG A 163 5.62 10.80 -7.57
N ASP A 164 6.25 11.09 -8.70
CA ASP A 164 5.84 12.15 -9.63
C ASP A 164 4.46 11.91 -10.30
N LEU A 165 3.89 10.71 -10.17
CA LEU A 165 2.49 10.47 -10.57
C LEU A 165 1.51 11.34 -9.79
N HIS A 166 1.84 11.70 -8.54
CA HIS A 166 1.00 12.61 -7.75
C HIS A 166 1.06 14.06 -8.26
N GLU A 167 2.17 14.47 -8.83
CA GLU A 167 2.28 15.77 -9.51
C GLU A 167 1.51 15.79 -10.84
N LYS A 168 1.51 14.66 -11.57
CA LYS A 168 0.88 14.51 -12.89
C LYS A 168 -0.63 14.29 -12.82
N PHE A 169 -1.07 13.46 -11.87
CA PHE A 169 -2.45 12.96 -11.81
C PHE A 169 -3.19 13.35 -10.52
N GLY A 170 -2.55 14.11 -9.62
CA GLY A 170 -3.11 14.51 -8.33
C GLY A 170 -2.98 13.43 -7.26
N TYR A 171 -3.33 13.80 -6.06
CA TYR A 171 -3.30 12.95 -4.88
C TYR A 171 -4.50 12.00 -4.79
N PHE A 172 -4.53 11.13 -3.78
CA PHE A 172 -5.71 10.30 -3.48
C PHE A 172 -6.91 11.20 -3.14
N ASP A 173 -8.07 10.90 -3.70
CA ASP A 173 -9.31 11.68 -3.46
C ASP A 173 -9.83 11.35 -2.04
N GLU A 174 -9.70 12.33 -1.14
CA GLU A 174 -10.05 12.19 0.28
C GLU A 174 -11.57 12.09 0.53
N SER A 175 -12.38 12.34 -0.47
CA SER A 175 -13.84 12.17 -0.38
C SER A 175 -14.25 10.69 -0.31
N TYR A 176 -13.39 9.77 -0.77
CA TYR A 176 -13.59 8.34 -0.64
C TYR A 176 -13.05 7.80 0.70
N LYS A 177 -13.71 6.79 1.21
CA LYS A 177 -13.26 6.06 2.40
C LYS A 177 -12.53 4.76 2.06
N THR A 178 -12.83 4.15 0.89
CA THR A 178 -12.34 2.82 0.51
C THR A 178 -11.93 2.68 -0.95
N ALA A 179 -12.20 3.66 -1.82
CA ALA A 179 -12.04 3.53 -3.27
C ALA A 179 -11.01 4.48 -3.89
N ALA A 180 -10.33 5.35 -3.10
CA ALA A 180 -9.45 6.37 -3.67
C ALA A 180 -8.17 5.80 -4.31
N ASP A 181 -7.67 4.66 -3.84
CA ASP A 181 -6.57 3.96 -4.49
C ASP A 181 -6.96 3.44 -5.88
N GLY A 182 -8.15 2.84 -6.00
CA GLY A 182 -8.71 2.44 -7.29
C GLY A 182 -8.94 3.62 -8.23
N ASP A 183 -9.45 4.75 -7.72
CA ASP A 183 -9.58 6.01 -8.46
C ASP A 183 -8.22 6.51 -8.97
N PHE A 184 -7.22 6.50 -8.10
CA PHE A 184 -5.87 6.93 -8.47
C PHE A 184 -5.26 6.07 -9.59
N TRP A 185 -5.40 4.74 -9.50
CA TRP A 185 -4.90 3.86 -10.55
C TRP A 185 -5.63 4.05 -11.87
N LEU A 186 -6.95 4.29 -11.85
CA LEU A 186 -7.72 4.58 -13.07
C LEU A 186 -7.31 5.92 -13.68
N ARG A 187 -7.11 6.97 -12.87
CA ARG A 187 -6.58 8.25 -13.34
C ARG A 187 -5.21 8.12 -13.99
N CYS A 188 -4.30 7.37 -13.36
CA CYS A 188 -2.99 7.09 -13.92
C CYS A 188 -3.09 6.33 -15.24
N ALA A 189 -3.88 5.26 -15.28
CA ALA A 189 -4.00 4.41 -16.47
C ALA A 189 -4.64 5.15 -17.65
N THR A 190 -5.72 5.90 -17.44
CA THR A 190 -6.37 6.72 -18.47
C THR A 190 -5.51 7.89 -18.92
N GLY A 191 -4.61 8.38 -18.07
CA GLY A 191 -3.60 9.39 -18.38
C GLY A 191 -2.34 8.84 -19.04
N GLY A 192 -2.28 7.54 -19.35
CA GLY A 192 -1.19 6.91 -20.11
C GLY A 192 -0.04 6.36 -19.26
N ALA A 193 -0.20 6.26 -17.92
CA ALA A 193 0.79 5.62 -17.07
C ALA A 193 0.95 4.13 -17.38
N ILE A 194 2.18 3.65 -17.38
CA ILE A 194 2.50 2.24 -17.63
C ILE A 194 2.48 1.46 -16.32
N ILE A 195 1.47 0.63 -16.15
CA ILE A 195 1.26 -0.22 -14.97
C ILE A 195 1.62 -1.67 -15.31
N ARG A 196 2.39 -2.34 -14.46
CA ARG A 196 2.90 -3.69 -14.71
C ARG A 196 2.68 -4.65 -13.55
N LEU A 197 2.07 -5.80 -13.84
CA LEU A 197 2.05 -6.97 -12.97
C LEU A 197 3.35 -7.78 -13.14
N VAL A 198 3.99 -8.10 -12.04
CA VAL A 198 5.13 -9.03 -11.96
C VAL A 198 4.61 -10.38 -11.47
N ASN A 199 4.92 -11.43 -12.19
CA ASN A 199 4.52 -12.80 -11.80
C ASN A 199 5.40 -13.32 -10.66
N HIS A 200 5.29 -12.68 -9.50
CA HIS A 200 6.02 -13.04 -8.28
C HIS A 200 5.23 -12.67 -7.03
N PRO A 201 5.21 -13.53 -5.99
CA PRO A 201 4.56 -13.20 -4.72
C PRO A 201 5.38 -12.16 -3.94
N VAL A 202 4.76 -11.04 -3.61
CA VAL A 202 5.41 -9.92 -2.92
C VAL A 202 5.04 -9.82 -1.45
N GLY A 203 4.05 -10.58 -0.99
CA GLY A 203 3.66 -10.59 0.42
C GLY A 203 2.42 -11.40 0.73
N LEU A 204 1.95 -11.24 1.96
CA LEU A 204 0.67 -11.71 2.49
C LEU A 204 -0.27 -10.52 2.66
N TYR A 205 -1.45 -10.63 2.10
CA TYR A 205 -2.58 -9.79 2.39
C TYR A 205 -3.39 -10.40 3.52
N TYR A 206 -3.50 -9.71 4.66
CA TYR A 206 -4.33 -10.17 5.75
C TYR A 206 -5.79 -9.79 5.51
N GLU A 207 -6.63 -10.80 5.22
CA GLU A 207 -8.08 -10.63 5.10
C GLU A 207 -8.70 -10.36 6.49
N ASN A 208 -8.47 -9.14 6.97
CA ASN A 208 -8.89 -8.70 8.31
C ASN A 208 -10.42 -8.59 8.38
N PRO A 209 -11.11 -9.39 9.22
CA PRO A 209 -12.58 -9.33 9.31
C PRO A 209 -13.13 -7.98 9.78
N ARG A 210 -12.27 -7.13 10.37
CA ARG A 210 -12.60 -5.77 10.80
C ARG A 210 -11.97 -4.70 9.92
N GLY A 211 -11.36 -5.09 8.80
CA GLY A 211 -10.76 -4.20 7.81
C GLY A 211 -11.82 -3.38 7.07
N ARG A 212 -11.44 -2.21 6.57
CA ARG A 212 -12.39 -1.32 5.87
C ARG A 212 -13.04 -1.96 4.65
N SER A 213 -12.29 -2.77 3.90
CA SER A 213 -12.75 -3.43 2.67
C SER A 213 -13.38 -4.81 2.90
N THR A 214 -13.25 -5.37 4.11
CA THR A 214 -13.66 -6.74 4.42
C THR A 214 -14.77 -6.82 5.48
N ASN A 215 -15.02 -5.72 6.21
CA ASN A 215 -16.07 -5.65 7.22
C ASN A 215 -17.45 -5.64 6.54
N PRO A 216 -18.35 -6.61 6.86
CA PRO A 216 -19.69 -6.65 6.32
C PRO A 216 -20.52 -5.38 6.56
N GLU A 217 -20.27 -4.65 7.66
CA GLU A 217 -21.01 -3.43 8.00
C GLU A 217 -20.69 -2.27 7.03
N THR A 218 -19.48 -2.23 6.47
CA THR A 218 -19.03 -1.19 5.54
C THR A 218 -19.14 -1.59 4.07
N LEU A 219 -19.44 -2.85 3.78
CA LEU A 219 -19.46 -3.41 2.43
C LEU A 219 -20.42 -2.64 1.48
N SER A 220 -21.61 -2.28 1.95
CA SER A 220 -22.59 -1.55 1.14
C SER A 220 -22.13 -0.12 0.77
N GLU A 221 -21.37 0.53 1.65
CA GLU A 221 -20.75 1.83 1.41
C GLU A 221 -19.62 1.69 0.39
N MET A 222 -18.74 0.73 0.58
CA MET A 222 -17.65 0.41 -0.36
C MET A 222 -18.17 0.14 -1.77
N VAL A 223 -19.21 -0.69 -1.92
CA VAL A 223 -19.81 -0.98 -3.23
C VAL A 223 -20.32 0.29 -3.91
N ARG A 224 -20.99 1.18 -3.18
CA ARG A 224 -21.47 2.47 -3.71
C ARG A 224 -20.32 3.37 -4.14
N GLU A 225 -19.27 3.47 -3.34
CA GLU A 225 -18.06 4.25 -3.70
C GLU A 225 -17.41 3.71 -4.98
N VAL A 226 -17.18 2.41 -5.05
CA VAL A 226 -16.60 1.76 -6.24
C VAL A 226 -17.46 1.98 -7.48
N GLN A 227 -18.78 1.88 -7.37
CA GLN A 227 -19.69 2.15 -8.49
C GLN A 227 -19.64 3.63 -8.92
N SER A 228 -19.62 4.56 -7.96
CA SER A 228 -19.50 5.99 -8.23
C SER A 228 -18.17 6.33 -8.90
N MET A 229 -17.08 5.79 -8.36
CA MET A 229 -15.74 5.95 -8.91
C MET A 229 -15.67 5.44 -10.35
N ARG A 230 -16.14 4.22 -10.61
CA ARG A 230 -16.14 3.63 -11.96
C ARG A 230 -16.91 4.47 -12.98
N LYS A 231 -18.01 5.11 -12.61
CA LYS A 231 -18.78 5.96 -13.53
C LYS A 231 -17.97 7.11 -14.12
N LYS A 232 -16.97 7.64 -13.39
CA LYS A 232 -16.08 8.71 -13.87
C LYS A 232 -15.27 8.31 -15.11
N TYR A 233 -15.03 7.00 -15.30
CA TYR A 233 -14.09 6.47 -16.32
C TYR A 233 -14.77 5.62 -17.39
N LEU A 234 -16.10 5.59 -17.45
CA LEU A 234 -16.84 4.77 -18.43
C LEU A 234 -16.52 5.14 -19.89
N GLU A 235 -16.21 6.41 -20.14
CA GLU A 235 -15.89 6.89 -21.48
C GLU A 235 -14.54 6.40 -22.04
N TYR A 236 -13.70 5.83 -21.21
CA TYR A 236 -12.38 5.29 -21.60
C TYR A 236 -12.41 3.80 -21.93
N LEU A 237 -13.56 3.12 -21.77
CA LEU A 237 -13.78 1.71 -22.11
C LEU A 237 -14.40 1.55 -23.49
#